data_2f818058034417e570056abf50b95716
#
_entry.id   2f818058034417e570056abf50b95716
#
_cell.length_a   1.000
_cell.length_b   1.000
_cell.length_c   1.000
_cell.angle_alpha   90.00
_cell.angle_beta   90.00
_cell.angle_gamma   90.00
#
_symmetry.space_group_name_H-M   'P 1'
#
loop_
_entity.id
_entity.type
_entity.pdbx_description
1 polymer ?
#
loop_
_entity_poly.entity_id
_entity_poly.type
_entity_poly.pdbx_seq_one_letter_code
_entity_poly.pdbx_strand_id
1 'polypeptide(L)'
;MKIAVPSKEKTLESELDERFARAAYFLVYDTEDESYEFFSPDNSQEHGAGTKIVNELSERGIDAVISKNVGENALTALKAANIKAYIASDGNVKENIELLKSEKLQEF
;
A
#
# COMPACT_ATOMS: atom_id res chain seq x y z
N MET A 1 9.67 9.42 -4.11
CA MET A 1 8.68 8.90 -3.14
C MET A 1 8.40 7.44 -3.44
N LYS A 2 8.40 6.62 -2.41
CA LYS A 2 8.04 5.21 -2.55
C LYS A 2 6.60 4.99 -2.11
N ILE A 3 5.83 4.32 -2.96
CA ILE A 3 4.40 4.07 -2.76
C ILE A 3 4.16 2.57 -2.66
N ALA A 4 3.38 2.13 -1.69
CA ALA A 4 2.97 0.73 -1.58
C ALA A 4 1.47 0.60 -1.84
N VAL A 5 1.10 -0.40 -2.64
CA VAL A 5 -0.30 -0.65 -3.02
C VAL A 5 -0.60 -2.13 -2.90
N PRO A 6 -1.61 -2.52 -2.10
CA PRO A 6 -1.99 -3.93 -2.06
C PRO A 6 -2.61 -4.36 -3.39
N SER A 7 -2.15 -5.46 -3.94
CA SER A 7 -2.59 -5.94 -5.24
C SER A 7 -2.97 -7.42 -5.20
N LYS A 8 -3.87 -7.82 -6.08
CA LYS A 8 -4.31 -9.21 -6.19
C LYS A 8 -3.32 -10.04 -6.99
N GLU A 9 -2.64 -9.43 -7.94
CA GLU A 9 -1.69 -10.10 -8.82
C GLU A 9 -0.40 -9.28 -8.92
N LYS A 10 0.63 -9.87 -9.52
CA LYS A 10 1.94 -9.23 -9.67
C LYS A 10 2.05 -8.48 -10.99
N THR A 11 1.08 -7.64 -11.30
CA THR A 11 1.11 -6.79 -12.51
C THR A 11 0.62 -5.40 -12.18
N LEU A 12 1.05 -4.42 -12.96
CA LEU A 12 0.59 -3.04 -12.80
C LEU A 12 -0.89 -2.87 -13.17
N GLU A 13 -1.43 -3.78 -13.97
CA GLU A 13 -2.84 -3.79 -14.37
C GLU A 13 -3.73 -4.53 -13.38
N SER A 14 -3.17 -5.07 -12.31
CA SER A 14 -3.92 -5.79 -11.29
C SER A 14 -4.94 -4.89 -10.62
N GLU A 15 -6.06 -5.47 -10.21
CA GLU A 15 -6.96 -4.81 -9.28
C GLU A 15 -6.26 -4.69 -7.92
N LEU A 16 -6.62 -3.66 -7.16
CA LEU A 16 -6.16 -3.56 -5.78
C LEU A 16 -6.82 -4.67 -4.97
N ASP A 17 -6.07 -5.24 -4.04
CA ASP A 17 -6.65 -6.14 -3.06
C ASP A 17 -7.42 -5.29 -2.05
N GLU A 18 -8.64 -5.69 -1.72
CA GLU A 18 -9.47 -4.97 -0.75
C GLU A 18 -8.93 -5.06 0.67
N ARG A 19 -8.12 -6.09 0.92
CA ARG A 19 -7.49 -6.28 2.22
C ARG A 19 -6.15 -5.55 2.23
N PHE A 20 -5.82 -4.90 3.33
CA PHE A 20 -4.53 -4.24 3.46
C PHE A 20 -3.48 -5.22 4.03
N ALA A 21 -3.62 -5.58 5.29
CA ALA A 21 -2.62 -6.41 5.97
C ALA A 21 -2.55 -7.83 5.43
N ARG A 22 -3.62 -8.32 4.84
CA ARG A 22 -3.72 -9.69 4.32
C ARG A 22 -3.84 -9.74 2.81
N ALA A 23 -3.31 -8.73 2.15
CA ALA A 23 -3.29 -8.70 0.69
C ALA A 23 -2.43 -9.84 0.14
N ALA A 24 -2.75 -10.29 -1.07
CA ALA A 24 -1.96 -11.32 -1.74
C ALA A 24 -0.54 -10.82 -2.01
N TYR A 25 -0.43 -9.58 -2.50
CA TYR A 25 0.85 -8.94 -2.82
C TYR A 25 0.80 -7.47 -2.48
N PHE A 26 1.98 -6.87 -2.32
CA PHE A 26 2.15 -5.42 -2.33
C PHE A 26 3.05 -5.02 -3.47
N LEU A 27 2.61 -4.04 -4.22
CA LEU A 27 3.48 -3.35 -5.17
C LEU A 27 4.23 -2.26 -4.41
N VAL A 28 5.54 -2.17 -4.63
CA VAL A 28 6.35 -1.03 -4.18
C VAL A 28 6.81 -0.30 -5.42
N TYR A 29 6.44 0.95 -5.54
CA TYR A 29 6.72 1.78 -6.71
C TYR A 29 7.50 3.02 -6.29
N ASP A 30 8.58 3.32 -7.00
CA ASP A 30 9.38 4.52 -6.77
C ASP A 30 9.09 5.55 -7.85
N THR A 31 8.57 6.72 -7.46
CA THR A 31 8.22 7.76 -8.43
C THR A 31 9.43 8.45 -9.05
N GLU A 32 10.61 8.34 -8.45
CA GLU A 32 11.80 9.01 -8.95
C GLU A 32 12.35 8.36 -10.21
N ASP A 33 12.45 7.04 -10.21
CA ASP A 33 13.00 6.28 -11.34
C ASP A 33 11.97 5.37 -12.00
N GLU A 34 10.73 5.38 -11.52
CA GLU A 34 9.63 4.56 -12.00
C GLU A 34 9.88 3.06 -11.88
N SER A 35 10.83 2.66 -11.05
CA SER A 35 11.06 1.23 -10.77
C SER A 35 9.96 0.69 -9.85
N TYR A 36 9.73 -0.61 -9.94
CA TYR A 36 8.76 -1.24 -9.06
C TYR A 36 9.09 -2.71 -8.85
N GLU A 37 8.58 -3.23 -7.74
CA GLU A 37 8.69 -4.64 -7.41
C GLU A 37 7.47 -5.07 -6.62
N PHE A 38 7.26 -6.38 -6.50
CA PHE A 38 6.16 -6.95 -5.72
C PHE A 38 6.74 -7.82 -4.62
N PHE A 39 6.07 -7.84 -3.47
CA PHE A 39 6.37 -8.81 -2.43
C PHE A 39 5.07 -9.33 -1.84
N SER A 40 5.14 -10.53 -1.24
CA SER A 40 4.01 -11.10 -0.51
C SER A 40 4.15 -10.79 0.97
N PRO A 41 3.17 -10.15 1.59
CA PRO A 41 3.23 -9.94 3.04
C PRO A 41 3.14 -11.28 3.78
N ASP A 42 3.76 -11.34 4.95
CA ASP A 42 3.66 -12.53 5.81
C ASP A 42 2.33 -12.48 6.55
N ASN A 43 1.41 -13.37 6.17
CA ASN A 43 0.06 -13.46 6.73
C ASN A 43 -0.10 -14.63 7.71
N SER A 44 1.00 -15.16 8.22
CA SER A 44 0.96 -16.35 9.06
C SER A 44 0.38 -16.11 10.46
N GLN A 45 0.26 -14.86 10.89
CA GLN A 45 -0.25 -14.53 12.22
C GLN A 45 -1.72 -14.13 12.16
N GLU A 46 -2.50 -14.61 13.12
CA GLU A 46 -3.91 -14.26 13.24
C GLU A 46 -4.10 -12.85 13.80
N HIS A 47 -3.18 -12.41 14.66
CA HIS A 47 -3.26 -11.11 15.32
C HIS A 47 -2.03 -10.28 14.97
N GLY A 48 -2.20 -8.96 14.97
CA GLY A 48 -1.12 -8.03 14.75
C GLY A 48 -0.67 -7.91 13.30
N ALA A 49 -1.43 -8.47 12.35
CA ALA A 49 -1.07 -8.40 10.93
C ALA A 49 -0.92 -6.96 10.43
N GLY A 50 -1.79 -6.06 10.89
CA GLY A 50 -1.72 -4.65 10.50
C GLY A 50 -0.43 -3.98 10.96
N THR A 51 -0.04 -4.20 12.22
CA THR A 51 1.19 -3.65 12.76
C THR A 51 2.41 -4.24 12.05
N LYS A 52 2.38 -5.55 11.81
CA LYS A 52 3.49 -6.24 11.16
C LYS A 52 3.74 -5.73 9.74
N ILE A 53 2.67 -5.56 8.95
CA ILE A 53 2.84 -5.05 7.59
C ILE A 53 3.35 -3.61 7.60
N VAL A 54 2.88 -2.77 8.53
CA VAL A 54 3.36 -1.40 8.64
C VAL A 54 4.84 -1.37 8.98
N ASN A 55 5.31 -2.24 9.88
CA ASN A 55 6.73 -2.33 10.19
C ASN A 55 7.54 -2.70 8.96
N GLU A 56 7.07 -3.66 8.16
CA GLU A 56 7.74 -4.04 6.93
C GLU A 56 7.78 -2.89 5.92
N LEU A 57 6.68 -2.19 5.76
CA LEU A 57 6.63 -1.03 4.86
C LEU A 57 7.59 0.07 5.32
N SER A 58 7.65 0.30 6.62
CA SER A 58 8.58 1.28 7.18
C SER A 58 10.04 0.90 6.91
N GLU A 59 10.38 -0.38 7.08
CA GLU A 59 11.73 -0.88 6.81
C GLU A 59 12.10 -0.75 5.34
N ARG A 60 11.13 -0.84 4.45
CA ARG A 60 11.34 -0.66 3.01
C ARG A 60 11.40 0.80 2.57
N GLY A 61 11.22 1.73 3.50
CA GLY A 61 11.29 3.16 3.19
C GLY A 61 10.06 3.70 2.48
N ILE A 62 8.90 3.09 2.72
CA ILE A 62 7.66 3.52 2.08
C ILE A 62 7.21 4.87 2.63
N ASP A 63 6.86 5.80 1.75
CA ASP A 63 6.38 7.12 2.11
C ASP A 63 4.86 7.22 2.15
N ALA A 64 4.17 6.44 1.32
CA ALA A 64 2.72 6.49 1.19
C ALA A 64 2.15 5.13 0.81
N VAL A 65 0.92 4.87 1.24
CA VAL A 65 0.17 3.70 0.80
C VAL A 65 -1.13 4.15 0.14
N ILE A 66 -1.61 3.35 -0.81
CA ILE A 66 -2.92 3.54 -1.43
C ILE A 66 -3.68 2.24 -1.19
N SER A 67 -4.85 2.33 -0.56
CA SER A 67 -5.64 1.13 -0.28
C SER A 67 -7.12 1.46 -0.26
N LYS A 68 -7.95 0.46 -0.56
CA LYS A 68 -9.40 0.61 -0.47
C LYS A 68 -9.85 0.66 0.99
N ASN A 69 -9.21 -0.14 1.83
CA ASN A 69 -9.53 -0.24 3.25
C ASN A 69 -8.25 -0.33 4.07
N VAL A 70 -8.25 0.33 5.21
CA VAL A 70 -7.16 0.19 6.18
C VAL A 70 -7.81 0.07 7.55
N GLY A 71 -7.53 -1.01 8.26
CA GLY A 71 -8.03 -1.20 9.61
C GLY A 71 -7.52 -0.12 10.56
N GLU A 72 -8.26 0.10 11.63
CA GLU A 72 -7.96 1.18 12.58
C GLU A 72 -6.55 1.05 13.20
N ASN A 73 -6.16 -0.16 13.57
CA ASN A 73 -4.83 -0.40 14.17
C ASN A 73 -3.73 -0.15 13.14
N ALA A 74 -3.93 -0.58 11.90
CA ALA A 74 -2.95 -0.34 10.84
C ALA A 74 -2.83 1.15 10.53
N LEU A 75 -3.95 1.86 10.49
CA LEU A 75 -3.94 3.30 10.23
C LEU A 75 -3.18 4.05 11.32
N THR A 76 -3.41 3.70 12.60
CA THR A 76 -2.68 4.28 13.71
C THR A 76 -1.17 4.04 13.57
N ALA A 77 -0.79 2.81 13.21
CA ALA A 77 0.62 2.45 13.01
C ALA A 77 1.24 3.21 11.84
N LEU A 78 0.51 3.37 10.74
CA LEU A 78 0.98 4.15 9.59
C LEU A 78 1.27 5.60 9.98
N LYS A 79 0.36 6.22 10.71
CA LYS A 79 0.55 7.58 11.18
C LYS A 79 1.76 7.71 12.10
N ALA A 80 1.93 6.75 13.01
CA ALA A 80 3.08 6.74 13.91
C ALA A 80 4.41 6.57 13.15
N ALA A 81 4.39 5.87 12.01
CA ALA A 81 5.57 5.67 11.18
C ALA A 81 5.78 6.78 10.14
N ASN A 82 4.94 7.81 10.14
CA ASN A 82 4.94 8.90 9.17
C ASN A 82 4.72 8.43 7.72
N ILE A 83 3.94 7.38 7.56
CA ILE A 83 3.51 6.89 6.25
C ILE A 83 2.11 7.42 6.01
N LYS A 84 1.94 8.17 4.93
CA LYS A 84 0.62 8.69 4.57
C LYS A 84 -0.22 7.59 3.95
N ALA A 85 -1.51 7.57 4.26
CA ALA A 85 -2.44 6.57 3.74
C ALA A 85 -3.52 7.27 2.92
N TYR A 86 -3.68 6.84 1.67
CA TYR A 86 -4.63 7.42 0.73
C TYR A 86 -5.71 6.43 0.37
N ILE A 87 -6.93 6.94 0.21
CA ILE A 87 -8.09 6.13 -0.19
C ILE A 87 -8.00 5.87 -1.68
N ALA A 88 -8.01 4.60 -2.06
CA ALA A 88 -7.95 4.22 -3.46
C ALA A 88 -9.24 4.63 -4.21
N SER A 89 -9.06 5.05 -5.45
CA SER A 89 -10.16 5.27 -6.38
C SER A 89 -10.44 3.98 -7.16
N ASP A 90 -11.53 3.95 -7.88
CA ASP A 90 -11.78 2.87 -8.84
C ASP A 90 -10.65 2.83 -9.86
N GLY A 91 -10.37 1.63 -10.36
CA GLY A 91 -9.29 1.45 -11.31
C GLY A 91 -8.24 0.48 -10.78
N ASN A 92 -7.23 0.24 -11.59
CA ASN A 92 -6.17 -0.69 -11.25
C ASN A 92 -5.05 -0.01 -10.47
N VAL A 93 -4.03 -0.80 -10.13
CA VAL A 93 -2.88 -0.33 -9.36
C VAL A 93 -2.20 0.84 -10.05
N LYS A 94 -1.92 0.71 -11.35
CA LYS A 94 -1.23 1.75 -12.11
C LYS A 94 -2.03 3.06 -12.13
N GLU A 95 -3.33 2.96 -12.36
CA GLU A 95 -4.20 4.13 -12.41
C GLU A 95 -4.20 4.87 -11.07
N ASN A 96 -4.22 4.13 -9.97
CA ASN A 96 -4.18 4.74 -8.64
C ASN A 96 -2.84 5.43 -8.35
N ILE A 97 -1.74 4.84 -8.82
CA ILE A 97 -0.43 5.49 -8.68
C ILE A 97 -0.42 6.82 -9.44
N GLU A 98 -0.95 6.83 -10.66
CA GLU A 98 -1.03 8.07 -11.44
C GLU A 98 -1.90 9.13 -10.76
N LEU A 99 -3.01 8.71 -10.14
CA LEU A 99 -3.87 9.63 -9.39
C LEU A 99 -3.14 10.22 -8.17
N LEU A 100 -2.35 9.42 -7.47
CA LEU A 100 -1.57 9.95 -6.35
C LEU A 100 -0.50 10.92 -6.82
N LYS A 101 0.18 10.61 -7.92
CA LYS A 101 1.19 11.51 -8.50
C LYS A 101 0.57 12.85 -8.90
N SER A 102 -0.69 12.86 -9.29
CA SER A 102 -1.44 14.06 -9.67
C SER A 102 -2.17 14.71 -8.49
N GLU A 103 -1.95 14.22 -7.27
CA GLU A 103 -2.56 14.74 -6.04
C GLU A 103 -4.09 14.69 -6.05
N LYS A 104 -4.66 13.64 -6.64
CA LYS A 104 -6.11 13.48 -6.79
C LYS A 104 -6.74 12.47 -5.83
N LEU A 105 -5.96 11.87 -4.94
CA LEU A 105 -6.49 10.94 -3.94
C LEU A 105 -6.64 11.63 -2.59
N GLN A 106 -7.64 11.23 -1.84
CA GLN A 106 -7.88 11.73 -0.49
C GLN A 106 -7.16 10.84 0.52
N GLU A 107 -6.71 11.44 1.61
CA GLU A 107 -6.16 10.69 2.73
C GLU A 107 -7.26 10.08 3.58
N PHE A 108 -6.93 8.94 4.19
CA PHE A 108 -7.78 8.37 5.23
C PHE A 108 -7.91 9.27 6.44
#